data_69c293562921e711bef543808eb45fe8
#
_entry.id   69c293562921e711bef543808eb45fe8
#
_cell.length_a   1.000
_cell.length_b   1.000
_cell.length_c   1.000
_cell.angle_alpha   90.00
_cell.angle_beta   90.00
_cell.angle_gamma   90.00
#
_symmetry.space_group_name_H-M   'P 1'
#
loop_
_entity.id
_entity.type
_entity.pdbx_description
1 polymer ?
#
loop_
_entity_poly.entity_id
_entity_poly.type
_entity_poly.pdbx_seq_one_letter_code
_entity_poly.pdbx_strand_id
1 'polypeptide(L)'
;MKTLCLALGLTVLVTANASTQPTDQQLRTDWANLARFRDANSKLRPPLKNENRVVFLGNSITEGWQQYFPTMFPGKPYINRGIGGQTTPQMLVRFRQDVIALKPKVVVILAGTNDIAGNTGPSTLEMIEDNLASMAELARANGIKAVMSSVLPVYDYAWKPGLKPAPKIIALNKWMKNYAAQHDAIYLDYHSALTDARGGMRSELAPDGVHPNEAGYRIMAPLAEKAIEKALRSK
;
A
#
# COMPACT_ATOMS: atom_id res chain seq x y z
N MET A 1 -30.61 -56.03 -1.02
CA MET A 1 -29.43 -55.34 -0.43
C MET A 1 -29.20 -54.06 -1.24
N LYS A 2 -29.54 -52.88 -0.68
CA LYS A 2 -29.34 -51.58 -1.31
C LYS A 2 -28.14 -50.92 -0.62
N THR A 3 -27.05 -50.77 -1.33
CA THR A 3 -25.82 -50.14 -0.85
C THR A 3 -25.99 -48.61 -0.92
N LEU A 4 -25.96 -47.97 0.23
CA LEU A 4 -26.05 -46.51 0.36
C LEU A 4 -24.62 -45.93 0.32
N CYS A 5 -24.24 -45.25 -0.75
CA CYS A 5 -23.01 -44.51 -0.83
C CYS A 5 -23.19 -43.13 -0.17
N LEU A 6 -22.54 -42.94 0.98
CA LEU A 6 -22.41 -41.62 1.63
C LEU A 6 -21.29 -40.86 0.94
N ALA A 7 -21.62 -39.78 0.27
CA ALA A 7 -20.64 -38.81 -0.23
C ALA A 7 -20.33 -37.80 0.87
N LEU A 8 -19.12 -37.84 1.44
CA LEU A 8 -18.59 -36.81 2.34
C LEU A 8 -18.20 -35.58 1.49
N GLY A 9 -19.01 -34.55 1.55
CA GLY A 9 -18.67 -33.26 0.99
C GLY A 9 -17.68 -32.54 1.93
N LEU A 10 -16.44 -32.38 1.48
CA LEU A 10 -15.41 -31.59 2.16
C LEU A 10 -15.68 -30.09 1.89
N THR A 11 -16.32 -29.40 2.84
CA THR A 11 -16.52 -27.95 2.77
C THR A 11 -15.22 -27.27 3.16
N VAL A 12 -14.46 -26.78 2.19
CA VAL A 12 -13.29 -25.92 2.43
C VAL A 12 -13.80 -24.55 2.85
N LEU A 13 -13.71 -24.25 4.14
CA LEU A 13 -13.91 -22.89 4.65
C LEU A 13 -12.73 -22.04 4.21
N VAL A 14 -12.89 -21.26 3.17
CA VAL A 14 -12.00 -20.16 2.82
C VAL A 14 -12.25 -19.05 3.83
N THR A 15 -11.44 -18.99 4.89
CA THR A 15 -11.41 -17.83 5.78
C THR A 15 -10.76 -16.68 5.03
N ALA A 16 -11.57 -15.80 4.47
CA ALA A 16 -11.12 -14.49 4.02
C ALA A 16 -10.57 -13.75 5.26
N ASN A 17 -9.26 -13.51 5.29
CA ASN A 17 -8.66 -12.57 6.25
C ASN A 17 -9.19 -11.17 5.91
N ALA A 18 -10.32 -10.82 6.47
CA ALA A 18 -10.79 -9.45 6.50
C ALA A 18 -9.74 -8.66 7.30
N SER A 19 -9.12 -7.64 6.70
CA SER A 19 -8.30 -6.68 7.42
C SER A 19 -9.19 -6.05 8.49
N THR A 20 -8.99 -6.46 9.75
CA THR A 20 -9.79 -5.94 10.86
C THR A 20 -9.42 -4.49 11.07
N GLN A 21 -10.40 -3.59 10.94
CA GLN A 21 -10.24 -2.19 11.34
C GLN A 21 -9.75 -2.15 12.80
N PRO A 22 -8.83 -1.25 13.14
CA PRO A 22 -8.33 -1.16 14.51
C PRO A 22 -9.48 -0.87 15.49
N THR A 23 -9.44 -1.49 16.67
CA THR A 23 -10.43 -1.23 17.72
C THR A 23 -10.25 0.17 18.31
N ASP A 24 -11.30 0.75 18.87
CA ASP A 24 -11.25 2.04 19.59
C ASP A 24 -10.18 2.06 20.68
N GLN A 25 -9.98 0.94 21.38
CA GLN A 25 -8.93 0.82 22.39
C GLN A 25 -7.53 0.89 21.74
N GLN A 26 -7.32 0.23 20.62
CA GLN A 26 -6.04 0.27 19.89
C GLN A 26 -5.75 1.68 19.37
N LEU A 27 -6.75 2.39 18.86
CA LEU A 27 -6.61 3.79 18.43
C LEU A 27 -6.27 4.75 19.57
N ARG A 28 -6.67 4.45 20.81
CA ARG A 28 -6.35 5.26 21.98
C ARG A 28 -4.97 4.98 22.57
N THR A 29 -4.48 3.74 22.47
CA THR A 29 -3.22 3.31 23.09
C THR A 29 -2.04 3.27 22.12
N ASP A 30 -2.28 2.96 20.85
CA ASP A 30 -1.29 2.90 19.78
C ASP A 30 -1.92 3.30 18.44
N TRP A 31 -2.26 4.59 18.31
CA TRP A 31 -2.98 5.14 17.18
C TRP A 31 -2.35 4.83 15.82
N ALA A 32 -1.02 4.87 15.73
CA ALA A 32 -0.28 4.57 14.51
C ALA A 32 0.07 3.08 14.35
N ASN A 33 -0.37 2.24 15.29
CA ASN A 33 -0.07 0.81 15.34
C ASN A 33 1.44 0.51 15.28
N LEU A 34 2.21 1.20 16.11
CA LEU A 34 3.67 1.10 16.20
C LEU A 34 4.14 -0.31 16.65
N ALA A 35 3.29 -1.03 17.36
CA ALA A 35 3.58 -2.39 17.81
C ALA A 35 3.55 -3.41 16.66
N ARG A 36 2.82 -3.13 15.55
CA ARG A 36 2.49 -4.10 14.48
C ARG A 36 3.70 -4.84 13.90
N PHE A 37 4.79 -4.13 13.66
CA PHE A 37 5.98 -4.71 13.03
C PHE A 37 7.21 -4.74 13.96
N ARG A 38 7.06 -4.39 15.24
CA ARG A 38 8.19 -4.29 16.19
C ARG A 38 9.03 -5.56 16.22
N ASP A 39 8.40 -6.71 16.41
CA ASP A 39 9.09 -8.00 16.49
C ASP A 39 9.69 -8.41 15.14
N ALA A 40 8.95 -8.17 14.04
CA ALA A 40 9.46 -8.46 12.72
C ALA A 40 10.66 -7.58 12.36
N ASN A 41 10.62 -6.28 12.73
CA ASN A 41 11.71 -5.34 12.52
C ASN A 41 12.95 -5.71 13.34
N SER A 42 12.78 -6.14 14.60
CA SER A 42 13.90 -6.52 15.49
C SER A 42 14.65 -7.77 15.01
N LYS A 43 13.98 -8.66 14.29
CA LYS A 43 14.55 -9.89 13.72
C LYS A 43 15.22 -9.70 12.35
N LEU A 44 15.04 -8.53 11.73
CA LEU A 44 15.67 -8.25 10.44
C LEU A 44 17.16 -7.99 10.64
N ARG A 45 17.98 -8.81 9.95
CA ARG A 45 19.42 -8.54 9.87
C ARG A 45 19.69 -7.19 9.15
N PRO A 46 20.80 -6.51 9.44
CA PRO A 46 21.23 -5.38 8.63
C PRO A 46 21.33 -5.79 7.13
N PRO A 47 21.04 -4.89 6.19
CA PRO A 47 21.18 -5.20 4.77
C PRO A 47 22.65 -5.50 4.43
N LEU A 48 22.88 -6.44 3.52
CA LEU A 48 24.21 -6.67 2.98
C LEU A 48 24.65 -5.47 2.12
N LYS A 49 25.96 -5.27 1.95
CA LYS A 49 26.54 -4.13 1.19
C LYS A 49 25.91 -3.94 -0.19
N ASN A 50 25.60 -5.02 -0.89
CA ASN A 50 25.03 -4.99 -2.25
C ASN A 50 23.52 -5.34 -2.27
N GLU A 51 22.86 -5.40 -1.13
CA GLU A 51 21.44 -5.71 -1.06
C GLU A 51 20.61 -4.51 -1.49
N ASN A 52 19.75 -4.70 -2.48
CA ASN A 52 18.77 -3.71 -2.90
C ASN A 52 17.46 -3.89 -2.11
N ARG A 53 17.56 -3.72 -0.77
CA ARG A 53 16.37 -3.78 0.09
C ARG A 53 15.37 -2.71 -0.30
N VAL A 54 14.10 -3.12 -0.43
CA VAL A 54 12.98 -2.22 -0.72
C VAL A 54 11.91 -2.41 0.35
N VAL A 55 11.36 -1.31 0.85
CA VAL A 55 10.20 -1.33 1.73
C VAL A 55 8.97 -0.87 0.97
N PHE A 56 7.89 -1.63 1.02
CA PHE A 56 6.57 -1.24 0.57
C PHE A 56 5.77 -0.74 1.77
N LEU A 57 5.62 0.57 1.89
CA LEU A 57 4.84 1.24 2.93
C LEU A 57 3.45 1.55 2.40
N GLY A 58 2.41 1.19 3.16
CA GLY A 58 1.05 1.47 2.71
C GLY A 58 -0.04 0.99 3.67
N ASN A 59 -1.24 0.92 3.14
CA ASN A 59 -2.46 0.52 3.84
C ASN A 59 -2.86 -0.94 3.56
N SER A 60 -4.17 -1.25 3.59
CA SER A 60 -4.72 -2.59 3.30
C SER A 60 -4.36 -3.12 1.91
N ILE A 61 -4.21 -2.25 0.91
CA ILE A 61 -3.80 -2.64 -0.43
C ILE A 61 -2.36 -3.18 -0.40
N THR A 62 -1.46 -2.54 0.31
CA THR A 62 -0.09 -3.04 0.50
C THR A 62 -0.08 -4.28 1.39
N GLU A 63 -0.84 -4.29 2.50
CA GLU A 63 -0.95 -5.45 3.40
C GLU A 63 -1.43 -6.69 2.66
N GLY A 64 -2.51 -6.59 1.88
CA GLY A 64 -3.08 -7.69 1.12
C GLY A 64 -2.16 -8.25 0.03
N TRP A 65 -1.19 -7.46 -0.42
CA TRP A 65 -0.20 -7.92 -1.39
C TRP A 65 0.81 -8.91 -0.81
N GLN A 66 0.99 -8.94 0.53
CA GLN A 66 1.99 -9.78 1.21
C GLN A 66 1.93 -11.25 0.81
N GLN A 67 0.74 -11.80 0.65
CA GLN A 67 0.54 -13.21 0.28
C GLN A 67 1.09 -13.56 -1.11
N TYR A 68 1.19 -12.59 -2.00
CA TYR A 68 1.66 -12.76 -3.37
C TYR A 68 3.13 -12.37 -3.57
N PHE A 69 3.80 -11.77 -2.58
CA PHE A 69 5.22 -11.37 -2.69
C PHE A 69 6.13 -12.51 -3.09
N PRO A 70 6.02 -13.74 -2.52
CA PRO A 70 6.93 -14.84 -2.90
C PRO A 70 6.84 -15.24 -4.38
N THR A 71 5.64 -15.11 -4.97
CA THR A 71 5.40 -15.49 -6.37
C THR A 71 5.63 -14.34 -7.34
N MET A 72 5.37 -13.09 -6.92
CA MET A 72 5.48 -11.91 -7.78
C MET A 72 6.88 -11.28 -7.73
N PHE A 73 7.61 -11.45 -6.62
CA PHE A 73 8.95 -10.90 -6.40
C PHE A 73 9.92 -11.99 -5.90
N PRO A 74 10.09 -13.10 -6.64
CA PRO A 74 10.90 -14.23 -6.17
C PRO A 74 12.35 -13.80 -5.93
N GLY A 75 12.88 -14.11 -4.74
CA GLY A 75 14.27 -13.82 -4.37
C GLY A 75 14.60 -12.34 -4.14
N LYS A 76 13.62 -11.44 -4.25
CA LYS A 76 13.84 -10.00 -4.00
C LYS A 76 13.84 -9.69 -2.50
N PRO A 77 14.74 -8.84 -2.00
CA PRO A 77 14.77 -8.42 -0.61
C PRO A 77 13.72 -7.33 -0.32
N TYR A 78 12.46 -7.63 -0.63
CA TYR A 78 11.35 -6.71 -0.49
C TYR A 78 10.61 -6.98 0.82
N ILE A 79 10.30 -5.91 1.54
CA ILE A 79 9.68 -5.95 2.86
C ILE A 79 8.34 -5.22 2.77
N ASN A 80 7.26 -5.93 3.08
CA ASN A 80 5.94 -5.35 3.16
C ASN A 80 5.71 -4.72 4.55
N ARG A 81 5.26 -3.47 4.57
CA ARG A 81 4.88 -2.69 5.76
C ARG A 81 3.50 -2.03 5.53
N GLY A 82 2.57 -2.82 4.97
CA GLY A 82 1.16 -2.45 4.86
C GLY A 82 0.41 -2.67 6.17
N ILE A 83 -0.48 -1.74 6.53
CA ILE A 83 -1.41 -1.86 7.66
C ILE A 83 -2.78 -1.39 7.21
N GLY A 84 -3.78 -2.27 7.32
CA GLY A 84 -5.15 -2.00 6.90
C GLY A 84 -5.74 -0.74 7.54
N GLY A 85 -6.51 0.02 6.76
CA GLY A 85 -7.21 1.21 7.23
C GLY A 85 -6.36 2.46 7.48
N GLN A 86 -5.03 2.37 7.46
CA GLN A 86 -4.15 3.49 7.79
C GLN A 86 -4.22 4.65 6.80
N THR A 87 -4.12 5.85 7.37
CA THR A 87 -4.03 7.15 6.71
C THR A 87 -2.58 7.65 6.69
N THR A 88 -2.32 8.69 5.90
CA THR A 88 -0.97 9.25 5.74
C THR A 88 -0.33 9.73 7.05
N PRO A 89 -1.02 10.40 8.01
CA PRO A 89 -0.41 10.79 9.28
C PRO A 89 0.01 9.60 10.14
N GLN A 90 -0.75 8.48 10.12
CA GLN A 90 -0.34 7.26 10.82
C GLN A 90 0.92 6.64 10.20
N MET A 91 1.00 6.63 8.86
CA MET A 91 2.20 6.15 8.14
C MET A 91 3.42 7.03 8.41
N LEU A 92 3.23 8.35 8.48
CA LEU A 92 4.31 9.31 8.80
C LEU A 92 4.86 9.05 10.22
N VAL A 93 4.01 8.84 11.22
CA VAL A 93 4.44 8.55 12.60
C VAL A 93 5.30 7.29 12.67
N ARG A 94 4.94 6.21 11.95
CA ARG A 94 5.70 4.95 11.95
C ARG A 94 6.85 4.90 10.92
N PHE A 95 7.05 5.95 10.12
CA PHE A 95 8.02 5.95 9.02
C PHE A 95 9.44 5.64 9.47
N ARG A 96 9.85 6.18 10.63
CA ARG A 96 11.20 5.93 11.16
C ARG A 96 11.44 4.46 11.47
N GLN A 97 10.53 3.82 12.22
CA GLN A 97 10.73 2.43 12.66
C GLN A 97 10.51 1.40 11.54
N ASP A 98 9.56 1.67 10.63
CA ASP A 98 9.13 0.70 9.62
C ASP A 98 9.79 0.91 8.25
N VAL A 99 10.51 2.02 8.07
CA VAL A 99 11.26 2.33 6.84
C VAL A 99 12.71 2.67 7.16
N ILE A 100 12.98 3.80 7.81
CA ILE A 100 14.36 4.33 7.96
C ILE A 100 15.25 3.35 8.73
N ALA A 101 14.77 2.79 9.84
CA ALA A 101 15.53 1.85 10.67
C ALA A 101 15.86 0.54 9.94
N LEU A 102 15.12 0.18 8.91
CA LEU A 102 15.36 -1.01 8.08
C LEU A 102 16.44 -0.80 7.02
N LYS A 103 16.88 0.45 6.84
CA LYS A 103 17.93 0.86 5.91
C LYS A 103 17.71 0.36 4.47
N PRO A 104 16.52 0.57 3.87
CA PRO A 104 16.29 0.19 2.49
C PRO A 104 17.01 1.17 1.55
N LYS A 105 17.24 0.76 0.29
CA LYS A 105 17.64 1.68 -0.79
C LYS A 105 16.45 2.43 -1.39
N VAL A 106 15.27 1.80 -1.37
CA VAL A 106 14.05 2.35 -1.96
C VAL A 106 12.88 2.12 -1.01
N VAL A 107 12.00 3.11 -0.91
CA VAL A 107 10.66 2.95 -0.31
C VAL A 107 9.59 3.19 -1.37
N VAL A 108 8.64 2.28 -1.49
CA VAL A 108 7.42 2.44 -2.31
C VAL A 108 6.30 2.84 -1.38
N ILE A 109 5.71 4.03 -1.59
CA ILE A 109 4.67 4.60 -0.74
C ILE A 109 3.33 4.55 -1.48
N LEU A 110 2.36 3.80 -0.94
CA LEU A 110 0.99 3.73 -1.44
C LEU A 110 0.03 4.19 -0.35
N ALA A 111 -0.41 5.44 -0.41
CA ALA A 111 -1.22 6.07 0.64
C ALA A 111 -2.16 7.14 0.07
N GLY A 112 -3.18 7.54 0.86
CA GLY A 112 -4.11 8.62 0.54
C GLY A 112 -5.57 8.19 0.37
N THR A 113 -5.87 6.95 0.01
CA THR A 113 -7.26 6.50 -0.19
C THR A 113 -8.07 6.55 1.10
N ASN A 114 -7.48 6.13 2.23
CA ASN A 114 -8.15 6.14 3.54
C ASN A 114 -8.30 7.55 4.12
N ASP A 115 -7.39 8.45 3.78
CA ASP A 115 -7.49 9.88 4.09
C ASP A 115 -8.69 10.50 3.36
N ILE A 116 -8.81 10.25 2.06
CA ILE A 116 -9.96 10.69 1.24
C ILE A 116 -11.27 10.10 1.77
N ALA A 117 -11.25 8.84 2.23
CA ALA A 117 -12.39 8.20 2.90
C ALA A 117 -12.66 8.78 4.29
N GLY A 118 -11.72 9.53 4.91
CA GLY A 118 -11.85 10.12 6.23
C GLY A 118 -11.81 9.09 7.36
N ASN A 119 -10.99 8.04 7.24
CA ASN A 119 -10.90 6.95 8.22
C ASN A 119 -10.40 7.42 9.61
N THR A 120 -9.59 8.47 9.66
CA THR A 120 -9.11 9.08 10.92
C THR A 120 -9.64 10.51 11.14
N GLY A 121 -10.76 10.84 10.50
CA GLY A 121 -11.34 12.15 10.51
C GLY A 121 -11.25 12.88 9.17
N PRO A 122 -11.79 14.10 9.07
CA PRO A 122 -11.74 14.90 7.86
C PRO A 122 -10.29 15.21 7.46
N SER A 123 -9.97 15.05 6.17
CA SER A 123 -8.68 15.42 5.60
C SER A 123 -8.87 16.27 4.34
N THR A 124 -8.12 17.35 4.21
CA THR A 124 -7.99 18.09 2.94
C THR A 124 -6.94 17.44 2.06
N LEU A 125 -6.93 17.78 0.77
CA LEU A 125 -5.87 17.29 -0.12
C LEU A 125 -4.50 17.80 0.31
N GLU A 126 -4.39 19.05 0.74
CA GLU A 126 -3.16 19.67 1.22
C GLU A 126 -2.58 18.92 2.43
N MET A 127 -3.42 18.49 3.38
CA MET A 127 -2.97 17.68 4.54
C MET A 127 -2.39 16.33 4.09
N ILE A 128 -2.97 15.71 3.07
CA ILE A 128 -2.47 14.45 2.50
C ILE A 128 -1.15 14.69 1.76
N GLU A 129 -1.09 15.75 0.96
CA GLU A 129 0.08 16.19 0.21
C GLU A 129 1.27 16.47 1.13
N ASP A 130 1.05 17.21 2.22
CA ASP A 130 2.07 17.54 3.24
C ASP A 130 2.64 16.27 3.90
N ASN A 131 1.80 15.31 4.24
CA ASN A 131 2.26 14.04 4.82
C ASN A 131 3.06 13.21 3.81
N LEU A 132 2.64 13.15 2.55
CA LEU A 132 3.34 12.45 1.48
C LEU A 132 4.69 13.12 1.18
N ALA A 133 4.73 14.46 1.10
CA ALA A 133 5.95 15.25 0.95
C ALA A 133 6.92 14.98 2.11
N SER A 134 6.43 15.04 3.35
CA SER A 134 7.23 14.76 4.55
C SER A 134 7.86 13.37 4.53
N MET A 135 7.11 12.34 4.12
CA MET A 135 7.66 10.97 3.99
C MET A 135 8.73 10.88 2.90
N ALA A 136 8.54 11.55 1.76
CA ALA A 136 9.53 11.58 0.68
C ALA A 136 10.80 12.34 1.09
N GLU A 137 10.66 13.45 1.80
CA GLU A 137 11.78 14.25 2.35
C GLU A 137 12.55 13.48 3.42
N LEU A 138 11.85 12.79 4.32
CA LEU A 138 12.47 11.91 5.32
C LEU A 138 13.25 10.76 4.64
N ALA A 139 12.71 10.16 3.59
CA ALA A 139 13.41 9.14 2.82
C ALA A 139 14.70 9.72 2.24
N ARG A 140 14.62 10.84 1.51
CA ARG A 140 15.77 11.54 0.90
C ARG A 140 16.83 11.93 1.93
N ALA A 141 16.43 12.50 3.06
CA ALA A 141 17.34 12.88 4.13
C ALA A 141 18.11 11.70 4.75
N ASN A 142 17.62 10.48 4.57
CA ASN A 142 18.25 9.24 5.03
C ASN A 142 18.86 8.42 3.88
N GLY A 143 19.06 9.00 2.70
CA GLY A 143 19.67 8.33 1.54
C GLY A 143 18.77 7.23 0.90
N ILE A 144 17.46 7.31 1.12
CA ILE A 144 16.48 6.36 0.61
C ILE A 144 15.75 7.00 -0.58
N LYS A 145 15.72 6.34 -1.73
CA LYS A 145 14.95 6.83 -2.89
C LYS A 145 13.46 6.58 -2.67
N ALA A 146 12.64 7.60 -2.87
CA ALA A 146 11.19 7.51 -2.74
C ALA A 146 10.53 7.18 -4.08
N VAL A 147 9.68 6.15 -4.09
CA VAL A 147 8.74 5.84 -5.17
C VAL A 147 7.34 6.17 -4.65
N MET A 148 6.75 7.24 -5.16
CA MET A 148 5.40 7.70 -4.81
C MET A 148 4.41 7.06 -5.79
N SER A 149 3.63 6.09 -5.33
CA SER A 149 2.64 5.45 -6.17
C SER A 149 1.30 6.17 -6.14
N SER A 150 0.68 6.28 -7.31
CA SER A 150 -0.67 6.82 -7.43
C SER A 150 -1.65 6.10 -6.51
N VAL A 151 -2.57 6.82 -5.90
CA VAL A 151 -3.78 6.24 -5.30
C VAL A 151 -4.54 5.50 -6.39
N LEU A 152 -4.98 4.28 -6.09
CA LEU A 152 -5.70 3.44 -7.04
C LEU A 152 -7.08 4.05 -7.39
N PRO A 153 -7.63 3.74 -8.56
CA PRO A 153 -8.94 4.25 -8.93
C PRO A 153 -10.04 3.67 -8.03
N VAL A 154 -10.91 4.52 -7.51
CA VAL A 154 -12.08 4.13 -6.72
C VAL A 154 -13.28 4.95 -7.19
N TYR A 155 -14.36 4.28 -7.60
CA TYR A 155 -15.60 4.93 -7.98
C TYR A 155 -16.37 5.42 -6.76
N ASP A 156 -16.51 4.55 -5.76
CA ASP A 156 -17.09 4.87 -4.45
C ASP A 156 -16.59 3.87 -3.40
N TYR A 157 -16.67 4.23 -2.12
CA TYR A 157 -16.28 3.32 -1.03
C TYR A 157 -17.52 2.60 -0.48
N ALA A 158 -17.49 1.25 -0.44
CA ALA A 158 -18.59 0.46 0.09
C ALA A 158 -18.94 0.81 1.55
N TRP A 159 -17.94 1.21 2.36
CA TRP A 159 -18.13 1.62 3.76
C TRP A 159 -18.49 3.11 3.93
N LYS A 160 -18.47 3.89 2.84
CA LYS A 160 -18.82 5.33 2.82
C LYS A 160 -19.46 5.71 1.50
N PRO A 161 -20.64 5.15 1.18
CA PRO A 161 -21.28 5.34 -0.11
C PRO A 161 -21.67 6.80 -0.34
N GLY A 162 -21.53 7.24 -1.60
CA GLY A 162 -21.86 8.60 -2.03
C GLY A 162 -20.71 9.60 -1.93
N LEU A 163 -19.53 9.20 -1.46
CA LEU A 163 -18.36 10.09 -1.33
C LEU A 163 -17.77 10.51 -2.68
N LYS A 164 -17.91 9.68 -3.71
CA LYS A 164 -17.41 9.92 -5.08
C LYS A 164 -15.95 10.39 -5.12
N PRO A 165 -15.00 9.56 -4.66
CA PRO A 165 -13.61 9.99 -4.43
C PRO A 165 -12.80 10.26 -5.70
N ALA A 166 -13.23 9.79 -6.87
CA ALA A 166 -12.46 9.84 -8.11
C ALA A 166 -11.85 11.22 -8.45
N PRO A 167 -12.59 12.37 -8.35
CA PRO A 167 -11.99 13.67 -8.61
C PRO A 167 -10.85 14.02 -7.64
N LYS A 168 -10.98 13.68 -6.37
CA LYS A 168 -9.93 13.90 -5.36
C LYS A 168 -8.70 13.01 -5.61
N ILE A 169 -8.93 11.75 -5.98
CA ILE A 169 -7.87 10.81 -6.35
C ILE A 169 -7.08 11.33 -7.55
N ILE A 170 -7.77 11.80 -8.60
CA ILE A 170 -7.12 12.36 -9.79
C ILE A 170 -6.29 13.60 -9.44
N ALA A 171 -6.84 14.51 -8.63
CA ALA A 171 -6.13 15.71 -8.19
C ALA A 171 -4.87 15.37 -7.38
N LEU A 172 -4.98 14.46 -6.40
CA LEU A 172 -3.85 14.00 -5.59
C LEU A 172 -2.78 13.31 -6.43
N ASN A 173 -3.19 12.44 -7.38
CA ASN A 173 -2.26 11.76 -8.28
C ASN A 173 -1.52 12.74 -9.20
N LYS A 174 -2.21 13.78 -9.68
CA LYS A 174 -1.57 14.86 -10.45
C LYS A 174 -0.53 15.61 -9.61
N TRP A 175 -0.87 15.94 -8.36
CA TRP A 175 0.06 16.58 -7.44
C TRP A 175 1.29 15.68 -7.20
N MET A 176 1.10 14.40 -6.84
CA MET A 176 2.20 13.45 -6.62
C MET A 176 3.14 13.34 -7.82
N LYS A 177 2.58 13.31 -9.04
CA LYS A 177 3.38 13.26 -10.27
C LYS A 177 4.25 14.51 -10.44
N ASN A 178 3.70 15.68 -10.18
CA ASN A 178 4.42 16.95 -10.26
C ASN A 178 5.47 17.05 -9.15
N TYR A 179 5.10 16.70 -7.91
CA TYR A 179 6.01 16.69 -6.77
C TYR A 179 7.21 15.76 -7.02
N ALA A 180 6.97 14.55 -7.46
CA ALA A 180 8.02 13.58 -7.74
C ALA A 180 9.01 14.09 -8.81
N ALA A 181 8.51 14.78 -9.85
CA ALA A 181 9.35 15.34 -10.90
C ALA A 181 10.27 16.48 -10.40
N GLN A 182 9.88 17.18 -9.33
CA GLN A 182 10.60 18.33 -8.78
C GLN A 182 11.53 17.98 -7.60
N HIS A 183 11.35 16.81 -6.95
CA HIS A 183 11.97 16.48 -5.66
C HIS A 183 12.78 15.17 -5.63
N ASP A 184 13.36 14.76 -6.77
CA ASP A 184 14.18 13.53 -6.88
C ASP A 184 13.45 12.26 -6.38
N ALA A 185 12.16 12.15 -6.69
CA ALA A 185 11.35 10.99 -6.43
C ALA A 185 10.85 10.36 -7.74
N ILE A 186 10.42 9.11 -7.67
CA ILE A 186 9.85 8.41 -8.82
C ILE A 186 8.33 8.36 -8.66
N TYR A 187 7.58 8.83 -9.66
CA TYR A 187 6.14 8.60 -9.72
C TYR A 187 5.85 7.23 -10.34
N LEU A 188 5.01 6.45 -9.66
CA LEU A 188 4.57 5.12 -10.09
C LEU A 188 3.06 5.15 -10.38
N ASP A 189 2.69 5.02 -11.64
CA ASP A 189 1.30 5.11 -12.09
C ASP A 189 0.62 3.74 -12.11
N TYR A 190 -0.01 3.37 -11.00
CA TYR A 190 -0.94 2.23 -10.94
C TYR A 190 -2.34 2.61 -11.45
N HIS A 191 -2.75 3.88 -11.22
CA HIS A 191 -4.10 4.34 -11.49
C HIS A 191 -4.49 4.10 -12.95
N SER A 192 -3.66 4.56 -13.89
CA SER A 192 -3.94 4.44 -15.32
C SER A 192 -4.03 2.99 -15.81
N ALA A 193 -3.28 2.08 -15.16
CA ALA A 193 -3.27 0.66 -15.52
C ALA A 193 -4.50 -0.13 -15.00
N LEU A 194 -5.21 0.40 -14.00
CA LEU A 194 -6.28 -0.31 -13.29
C LEU A 194 -7.67 0.31 -13.51
N THR A 195 -7.74 1.55 -14.02
CA THR A 195 -8.99 2.31 -14.12
C THR A 195 -9.96 1.76 -15.18
N ASP A 196 -11.25 1.90 -14.92
CA ASP A 196 -12.34 1.68 -15.87
C ASP A 196 -12.82 3.02 -16.49
N ALA A 197 -13.80 2.96 -17.41
CA ALA A 197 -14.37 4.13 -18.06
C ALA A 197 -15.12 5.07 -17.10
N ARG A 198 -15.48 4.63 -15.89
CA ARG A 198 -16.20 5.43 -14.87
C ARG A 198 -15.25 6.08 -13.86
N GLY A 199 -13.93 5.87 -13.98
CA GLY A 199 -12.94 6.35 -13.03
C GLY A 199 -12.80 5.49 -11.77
N GLY A 200 -13.39 4.30 -11.74
CA GLY A 200 -13.21 3.29 -10.72
C GLY A 200 -12.20 2.23 -11.13
N MET A 201 -11.94 1.27 -10.25
CA MET A 201 -11.14 0.10 -10.60
C MET A 201 -12.00 -0.88 -11.43
N ARG A 202 -11.40 -1.51 -12.43
CA ARG A 202 -12.04 -2.56 -13.20
C ARG A 202 -12.51 -3.68 -12.27
N SER A 203 -13.78 -4.08 -12.39
CA SER A 203 -14.45 -5.00 -11.44
C SER A 203 -13.79 -6.39 -11.36
N GLU A 204 -13.19 -6.86 -12.47
CA GLU A 204 -12.45 -8.13 -12.51
C GLU A 204 -11.12 -8.06 -11.75
N LEU A 205 -10.62 -6.87 -11.43
CA LEU A 205 -9.36 -6.64 -10.70
C LEU A 205 -9.59 -6.37 -9.21
N ALA A 206 -10.76 -5.86 -8.83
CA ALA A 206 -11.14 -5.56 -7.46
C ALA A 206 -12.66 -5.75 -7.27
N PRO A 207 -13.10 -6.90 -6.79
CA PRO A 207 -14.53 -7.20 -6.63
C PRO A 207 -15.28 -6.24 -5.70
N ASP A 208 -14.60 -5.64 -4.72
CA ASP A 208 -15.14 -4.62 -3.81
C ASP A 208 -14.94 -3.18 -4.31
N GLY A 209 -14.32 -3.02 -5.48
CA GLY A 209 -14.03 -1.73 -6.11
C GLY A 209 -12.83 -0.97 -5.51
N VAL A 210 -12.11 -1.54 -4.52
CA VAL A 210 -11.00 -0.89 -3.80
C VAL A 210 -9.75 -1.76 -3.68
N HIS A 211 -9.91 -3.03 -3.27
CA HIS A 211 -8.80 -3.92 -2.98
C HIS A 211 -8.51 -4.84 -4.18
N PRO A 212 -7.30 -4.74 -4.77
CA PRO A 212 -6.92 -5.61 -5.87
C PRO A 212 -6.96 -7.09 -5.45
N ASN A 213 -7.49 -7.92 -6.33
CA ASN A 213 -7.29 -9.36 -6.26
C ASN A 213 -5.93 -9.74 -6.88
N GLU A 214 -5.66 -11.04 -7.01
CA GLU A 214 -4.41 -11.52 -7.61
C GLU A 214 -4.17 -10.94 -9.01
N ALA A 215 -5.22 -10.85 -9.85
CA ALA A 215 -5.10 -10.29 -11.21
C ALA A 215 -4.71 -8.81 -11.18
N GLY A 216 -5.28 -8.03 -10.25
CA GLY A 216 -4.90 -6.63 -10.02
C GLY A 216 -3.44 -6.50 -9.60
N TYR A 217 -2.99 -7.29 -8.63
CA TYR A 217 -1.57 -7.28 -8.20
C TYR A 217 -0.61 -7.75 -9.30
N ARG A 218 -1.01 -8.68 -10.16
CA ARG A 218 -0.20 -9.10 -11.33
C ARG A 218 0.03 -7.96 -12.34
N ILE A 219 -0.90 -7.02 -12.45
CA ILE A 219 -0.70 -5.79 -13.24
C ILE A 219 0.21 -4.80 -12.50
N MET A 220 0.06 -4.68 -11.18
CA MET A 220 0.85 -3.74 -10.38
C MET A 220 2.32 -4.15 -10.24
N ALA A 221 2.62 -5.46 -10.15
CA ALA A 221 3.97 -5.96 -9.87
C ALA A 221 5.02 -5.50 -10.89
N PRO A 222 4.87 -5.66 -12.21
CA PRO A 222 5.87 -5.21 -13.17
C PRO A 222 6.01 -3.68 -13.20
N LEU A 223 4.97 -2.92 -12.88
CA LEU A 223 5.04 -1.47 -12.77
C LEU A 223 5.89 -1.05 -11.55
N ALA A 224 5.71 -1.73 -10.42
CA ALA A 224 6.53 -1.54 -9.23
C ALA A 224 8.00 -1.86 -9.50
N GLU A 225 8.30 -3.00 -10.11
CA GLU A 225 9.67 -3.40 -10.48
C GLU A 225 10.34 -2.34 -11.34
N LYS A 226 9.66 -1.87 -12.40
CA LYS A 226 10.17 -0.83 -13.29
C LYS A 226 10.48 0.48 -12.55
N ALA A 227 9.61 0.90 -11.63
CA ALA A 227 9.81 2.10 -10.83
C ALA A 227 10.97 1.94 -9.82
N ILE A 228 11.07 0.79 -9.16
CA ILE A 228 12.15 0.44 -8.24
C ILE A 228 13.49 0.42 -8.99
N GLU A 229 13.57 -0.22 -10.15
CA GLU A 229 14.78 -0.23 -10.98
C GLU A 229 15.21 1.17 -11.39
N LYS A 230 14.25 2.03 -11.77
CA LYS A 230 14.54 3.44 -12.08
C LYS A 230 15.10 4.16 -10.86
N ALA A 231 14.51 3.97 -9.67
CA ALA A 231 14.98 4.55 -8.42
C ALA A 231 16.39 4.09 -8.04
N LEU A 232 16.71 2.80 -8.26
CA LEU A 232 18.03 2.24 -7.97
C LEU A 232 19.13 2.73 -8.93
N ARG A 233 18.77 3.19 -10.12
CA ARG A 233 19.72 3.73 -11.14
C ARG A 233 19.88 5.25 -11.06
N SER A 234 18.94 5.97 -10.43
CA SER A 234 19.06 7.43 -10.24
C SER A 234 20.22 7.75 -9.29
N LYS A 235 21.04 8.73 -9.68
CA LYS A 235 22.19 9.20 -8.91
C LYS A 235 21.76 9.95 -7.65
#